data_5eb794114e41b7b3a54adc1284dc1e2f
#
_entry.id   5eb794114e41b7b3a54adc1284dc1e2f
#
_cell.length_a   1.000
_cell.length_b   1.000
_cell.length_c   1.000
_cell.angle_alpha   90.00
_cell.angle_beta   90.00
_cell.angle_gamma   90.00
#
_symmetry.space_group_name_H-M   'P 1'
#
loop_
_entity.id
_entity.type
_entity.pdbx_description
1 polymer ?
#
loop_
_entity_poly.entity_id
_entity_poly.type
_entity_poly.pdbx_seq_one_letter_code
_entity_poly.pdbx_strand_id
1 'polypeptide(L)'
;MLNLYEESDLLHNPFECFYCDSKYAIFPISPHWHYYMELVFVLKGTVNVHVENKEYTVSEGEMIVLHPKLVHAFYLINNQPVSMAGIKLDINSMTFTSSYSPRLSSIFHLAQKKKESILIDKKYVEEEQIKAIFHNCISETENNKYGYDIIIFGHLYHLLILIIRYWQNTGFTIDAKTFSEEENYDIFNILPYISNHLDSNLRVNDIAASCGLSYSYFAKKFLEVYGKSCKEYIEDMRIYKAEELLLFTDFDLSYISQLTGFSDCSHLIKSFKQRKNITPKQFRMLNNTNKNRS
;
A
#
# COMPACT_ATOMS: atom_id res chain seq x y z
N MET A 1 14.55 -20.00 10.06
CA MET A 1 13.35 -19.76 9.23
C MET A 1 13.74 -18.74 8.17
N LEU A 2 13.51 -19.03 6.90
CA LEU A 2 13.66 -18.04 5.82
C LEU A 2 12.67 -16.90 6.12
N ASN A 3 13.17 -15.65 6.13
CA ASN A 3 12.29 -14.50 6.25
C ASN A 3 11.57 -14.33 4.91
N LEU A 4 10.29 -14.71 4.86
CA LEU A 4 9.45 -14.58 3.67
C LEU A 4 8.85 -13.17 3.52
N TYR A 5 9.14 -12.26 4.44
CA TYR A 5 8.65 -10.91 4.39
C TYR A 5 9.40 -10.09 3.35
N GLU A 6 8.70 -9.56 2.39
CA GLU A 6 9.15 -8.51 1.48
C GLU A 6 8.86 -7.15 2.11
N GLU A 7 9.88 -6.31 2.21
CA GLU A 7 9.74 -4.99 2.84
C GLU A 7 8.74 -4.13 2.06
N SER A 8 7.76 -3.57 2.79
CA SER A 8 6.70 -2.74 2.23
C SER A 8 6.82 -1.33 2.75
N ASP A 9 7.07 -0.37 1.89
CA ASP A 9 7.10 1.05 2.26
C ASP A 9 5.75 1.73 1.99
N LEU A 10 4.72 1.30 2.69
CA LEU A 10 3.35 1.81 2.54
C LEU A 10 3.22 3.33 2.78
N LEU A 11 4.19 3.93 3.46
CA LEU A 11 4.16 5.34 3.82
C LEU A 11 4.60 6.25 2.67
N HIS A 12 5.67 5.85 1.99
CA HIS A 12 6.25 6.63 0.91
C HIS A 12 5.68 6.22 -0.45
N ASN A 13 5.31 4.93 -0.56
CA ASN A 13 4.78 4.34 -1.77
C ASN A 13 3.45 3.64 -1.45
N PRO A 14 2.32 4.37 -1.41
CA PRO A 14 1.01 3.77 -1.16
C PRO A 14 0.55 2.83 -2.29
N PHE A 15 1.22 2.88 -3.43
CA PHE A 15 1.06 1.98 -4.56
C PHE A 15 2.39 1.79 -5.30
N GLU A 16 2.53 0.64 -5.95
CA GLU A 16 3.61 0.32 -6.88
C GLU A 16 2.98 -0.29 -8.14
N CYS A 17 3.34 0.21 -9.32
CA CYS A 17 2.82 -0.27 -10.59
C CYS A 17 3.98 -0.73 -11.47
N PHE A 18 3.92 -1.95 -12.01
CA PHE A 18 5.05 -2.53 -12.72
C PHE A 18 4.62 -3.52 -13.81
N TYR A 19 5.49 -3.69 -14.81
CA TYR A 19 5.45 -4.84 -15.70
C TYR A 19 6.41 -5.92 -15.21
N CYS A 20 6.00 -7.19 -15.36
CA CYS A 20 6.84 -8.36 -15.13
C CYS A 20 6.80 -9.26 -16.37
N ASP A 21 7.92 -9.35 -17.07
CA ASP A 21 8.09 -10.24 -18.23
C ASP A 21 9.15 -11.29 -17.90
N SER A 22 8.81 -12.56 -18.06
CA SER A 22 9.69 -13.68 -17.75
C SER A 22 10.97 -13.73 -18.59
N LYS A 23 11.08 -12.93 -19.66
CA LYS A 23 12.32 -12.78 -20.42
C LYS A 23 13.38 -11.98 -19.67
N TYR A 24 12.95 -11.10 -18.75
CA TYR A 24 13.83 -10.19 -18.03
C TYR A 24 13.80 -10.40 -16.52
N ALA A 25 12.69 -10.91 -16.01
CA ALA A 25 12.51 -11.22 -14.59
C ALA A 25 12.99 -12.63 -14.25
N ILE A 26 13.50 -12.80 -13.02
CA ILE A 26 13.93 -14.12 -12.53
C ILE A 26 12.69 -14.89 -12.06
N PHE A 27 12.48 -16.08 -12.65
CA PHE A 27 11.49 -17.04 -12.22
C PHE A 27 12.15 -18.31 -11.65
N PRO A 28 11.52 -18.96 -10.65
CA PRO A 28 10.27 -18.57 -10.00
C PRO A 28 10.41 -17.32 -9.13
N ILE A 29 9.34 -16.51 -9.04
CA ILE A 29 9.24 -15.50 -7.98
C ILE A 29 8.99 -16.28 -6.69
N SER A 30 10.00 -16.29 -5.82
CA SER A 30 10.03 -17.09 -4.61
C SER A 30 8.88 -16.79 -3.64
N PRO A 31 8.48 -17.73 -2.78
CA PRO A 31 7.46 -17.49 -1.78
C PRO A 31 7.81 -16.27 -0.91
N HIS A 32 6.88 -15.32 -0.84
CA HIS A 32 7.00 -14.11 -0.04
C HIS A 32 5.62 -13.59 0.38
N TRP A 33 5.60 -12.63 1.28
CA TRP A 33 4.41 -11.90 1.68
C TRP A 33 4.75 -10.45 2.04
N HIS A 34 3.78 -9.56 1.87
CA HIS A 34 3.89 -8.14 2.18
C HIS A 34 2.56 -7.56 2.69
N TYR A 35 2.58 -6.31 3.13
CA TYR A 35 1.38 -5.62 3.62
C TYR A 35 0.53 -4.98 2.51
N TYR A 36 1.03 -4.90 1.28
CA TYR A 36 0.22 -4.49 0.14
C TYR A 36 -0.85 -5.54 -0.21
N MET A 37 -2.00 -5.07 -0.70
CA MET A 37 -2.81 -5.86 -1.60
C MET A 37 -2.14 -5.83 -2.97
N GLU A 38 -2.00 -6.99 -3.62
CA GLU A 38 -1.40 -7.07 -4.95
C GLU A 38 -2.43 -7.59 -5.96
N LEU A 39 -2.52 -6.88 -7.06
CA LEU A 39 -3.36 -7.23 -8.21
C LEU A 39 -2.43 -7.57 -9.37
N VAL A 40 -2.54 -8.77 -9.92
CA VAL A 40 -1.71 -9.21 -11.05
C VAL A 40 -2.61 -9.61 -12.21
N PHE A 41 -2.44 -8.93 -13.34
CA PHE A 41 -3.16 -9.18 -14.58
C PHE A 41 -2.21 -9.83 -15.60
N VAL A 42 -2.61 -10.96 -16.19
CA VAL A 42 -1.81 -11.67 -17.19
C VAL A 42 -2.07 -11.07 -18.58
N LEU A 43 -1.06 -10.40 -19.10
CA LEU A 43 -1.08 -9.76 -20.42
C LEU A 43 -0.90 -10.76 -21.56
N LYS A 44 -0.07 -11.80 -21.33
CA LYS A 44 0.23 -12.84 -22.31
C LYS A 44 0.73 -14.11 -21.63
N GLY A 45 0.25 -15.24 -22.10
CA GLY A 45 0.65 -16.57 -21.61
C GLY A 45 -0.15 -17.02 -20.40
N THR A 46 0.46 -17.84 -19.56
CA THR A 46 -0.17 -18.45 -18.39
C THR A 46 0.87 -18.64 -17.29
N VAL A 47 0.49 -18.35 -16.06
CA VAL A 47 1.33 -18.47 -14.87
C VAL A 47 0.64 -19.32 -13.80
N ASN A 48 1.42 -20.12 -13.07
CA ASN A 48 0.93 -20.82 -11.88
C ASN A 48 1.26 -19.99 -10.64
N VAL A 49 0.23 -19.62 -9.87
CA VAL A 49 0.35 -18.80 -8.66
C VAL A 49 0.02 -19.66 -7.46
N HIS A 50 0.99 -19.86 -6.58
CA HIS A 50 0.78 -20.52 -5.30
C HIS A 50 0.39 -19.46 -4.27
N VAL A 51 -0.73 -19.66 -3.61
CA VAL A 51 -1.20 -18.77 -2.53
C VAL A 51 -1.49 -19.63 -1.31
N GLU A 52 -0.66 -19.52 -0.29
CA GLU A 52 -0.67 -20.40 0.90
C GLU A 52 -0.61 -21.88 0.47
N ASN A 53 -1.69 -22.65 0.67
CA ASN A 53 -1.78 -24.07 0.36
C ASN A 53 -2.60 -24.34 -0.93
N LYS A 54 -2.83 -23.35 -1.76
CA LYS A 54 -3.62 -23.47 -2.99
C LYS A 54 -2.80 -23.04 -4.21
N GLU A 55 -3.12 -23.65 -5.33
CA GLU A 55 -2.56 -23.33 -6.63
C GLU A 55 -3.63 -22.76 -7.55
N TYR A 56 -3.28 -21.72 -8.28
CA TYR A 56 -4.14 -21.04 -9.24
C TYR A 56 -3.41 -20.94 -10.57
N THR A 57 -4.04 -21.41 -11.62
CA THR A 57 -3.57 -21.16 -13.00
C THR A 57 -4.23 -19.90 -13.50
N VAL A 58 -3.45 -18.87 -13.77
CA VAL A 58 -3.93 -17.57 -14.25
C VAL A 58 -3.50 -17.40 -15.69
N SER A 59 -4.47 -17.26 -16.58
CA SER A 59 -4.27 -17.20 -18.04
C SER A 59 -4.40 -15.77 -18.55
N GLU A 60 -4.00 -15.57 -19.80
CA GLU A 60 -4.15 -14.30 -20.52
C GLU A 60 -5.56 -13.73 -20.41
N GLY A 61 -5.68 -12.47 -20.02
CA GLY A 61 -6.93 -11.75 -19.79
C GLY A 61 -7.55 -11.99 -18.39
N GLU A 62 -6.92 -12.79 -17.54
CA GLU A 62 -7.37 -13.03 -16.17
C GLU A 62 -6.53 -12.23 -15.17
N MET A 63 -7.11 -11.96 -14.01
CA MET A 63 -6.46 -11.24 -12.91
C MET A 63 -6.54 -12.05 -11.62
N ILE A 64 -5.48 -11.99 -10.80
CA ILE A 64 -5.50 -12.53 -9.44
C ILE A 64 -5.40 -11.40 -8.42
N VAL A 65 -6.18 -11.52 -7.32
CA VAL A 65 -6.23 -10.58 -6.19
C VAL A 65 -5.56 -11.23 -4.99
N LEU A 66 -4.39 -10.75 -4.61
CA LEU A 66 -3.63 -11.23 -3.47
C LEU A 66 -3.84 -10.29 -2.28
N HIS A 67 -4.56 -10.77 -1.28
CA HIS A 67 -4.79 -9.97 -0.07
C HIS A 67 -3.51 -9.77 0.74
N PRO A 68 -3.41 -8.67 1.52
CA PRO A 68 -2.27 -8.43 2.39
C PRO A 68 -1.92 -9.64 3.27
N LYS A 69 -0.62 -9.87 3.46
CA LYS A 69 -0.05 -10.94 4.32
C LYS A 69 -0.24 -12.38 3.83
N LEU A 70 -0.87 -12.61 2.69
CA LEU A 70 -0.89 -13.96 2.09
C LEU A 70 0.49 -14.30 1.54
N VAL A 71 1.02 -15.45 1.91
CA VAL A 71 2.23 -15.99 1.28
C VAL A 71 1.89 -16.42 -0.14
N HIS A 72 2.62 -15.90 -1.11
CA HIS A 72 2.41 -16.22 -2.51
C HIS A 72 3.72 -16.34 -3.29
N ALA A 73 3.65 -17.04 -4.43
CA ALA A 73 4.78 -17.30 -5.33
C ALA A 73 4.29 -17.50 -6.76
N PHE A 74 5.14 -17.19 -7.76
CA PHE A 74 4.78 -17.34 -9.16
C PHE A 74 5.75 -18.29 -9.86
N TYR A 75 5.19 -19.23 -10.64
CA TYR A 75 5.94 -20.27 -11.34
C TYR A 75 5.57 -20.31 -12.83
N LEU A 76 6.57 -20.46 -13.69
CA LEU A 76 6.33 -20.70 -15.11
C LEU A 76 5.77 -22.10 -15.33
N ILE A 77 4.78 -22.24 -16.19
CA ILE A 77 4.25 -23.54 -16.63
C ILE A 77 5.09 -24.03 -17.80
N ASN A 78 5.75 -25.18 -17.64
CA ASN A 78 6.62 -25.78 -18.65
C ASN A 78 7.65 -24.80 -19.25
N ASN A 79 8.17 -23.88 -18.45
CA ASN A 79 9.08 -22.81 -18.89
C ASN A 79 8.53 -21.94 -20.03
N GLN A 80 7.21 -21.90 -20.22
CA GLN A 80 6.61 -21.03 -21.23
C GLN A 80 6.67 -19.57 -20.77
N PRO A 81 6.95 -18.64 -21.69
CA PRO A 81 7.06 -17.22 -21.34
C PRO A 81 5.71 -16.66 -20.91
N VAL A 82 5.74 -15.76 -19.93
CA VAL A 82 4.59 -15.02 -19.44
C VAL A 82 4.93 -13.54 -19.33
N SER A 83 3.97 -12.69 -19.63
CA SER A 83 4.03 -11.25 -19.40
C SER A 83 2.84 -10.82 -18.55
N MET A 84 3.08 -10.07 -17.48
CA MET A 84 2.10 -9.67 -16.50
C MET A 84 2.24 -8.17 -16.19
N ALA A 85 1.15 -7.55 -15.78
CA ALA A 85 1.15 -6.23 -15.15
C ALA A 85 0.73 -6.39 -13.69
N GLY A 86 1.45 -5.74 -12.78
CA GLY A 86 1.21 -5.79 -11.34
C GLY A 86 0.92 -4.42 -10.76
N ILE A 87 0.02 -4.37 -9.79
CA ILE A 87 -0.24 -3.22 -8.94
C ILE A 87 -0.24 -3.69 -7.49
N LYS A 88 0.70 -3.21 -6.69
CA LYS A 88 0.68 -3.32 -5.23
C LYS A 88 0.07 -2.03 -4.68
N LEU A 89 -0.86 -2.12 -3.74
CA LEU A 89 -1.49 -0.94 -3.14
C LEU A 89 -1.78 -1.14 -1.65
N ASP A 90 -1.67 -0.05 -0.89
CA ASP A 90 -2.22 -0.01 0.47
C ASP A 90 -3.73 0.23 0.40
N ILE A 91 -4.50 -0.84 0.59
CA ILE A 91 -5.97 -0.76 0.58
C ILE A 91 -6.52 0.15 1.68
N ASN A 92 -5.78 0.40 2.76
CA ASN A 92 -6.20 1.28 3.84
C ASN A 92 -6.03 2.76 3.50
N SER A 93 -5.13 3.09 2.55
CA SER A 93 -4.98 4.45 2.02
C SER A 93 -6.15 4.85 1.11
N MET A 94 -6.93 3.87 0.62
CA MET A 94 -8.08 4.09 -0.24
C MET A 94 -9.30 4.55 0.57
N THR A 95 -9.26 5.81 1.03
CA THR A 95 -10.31 6.40 1.86
C THR A 95 -11.30 7.17 1.00
N PHE A 96 -12.57 6.76 1.00
CA PHE A 96 -13.66 7.48 0.36
C PHE A 96 -14.48 8.22 1.42
N THR A 97 -14.85 9.45 1.15
CA THR A 97 -15.55 10.33 2.11
C THR A 97 -17.04 10.07 2.24
N SER A 98 -17.59 9.02 1.62
CA SER A 98 -19.01 8.72 1.70
C SER A 98 -19.37 8.10 3.05
N SER A 99 -20.19 8.79 3.83
CA SER A 99 -20.77 8.27 5.07
C SER A 99 -21.80 7.14 4.86
N TYR A 100 -22.13 6.81 3.62
CA TYR A 100 -23.16 5.81 3.27
C TYR A 100 -22.62 4.48 2.79
N SER A 101 -21.35 4.39 2.50
CA SER A 101 -20.74 3.17 1.96
C SER A 101 -19.70 2.61 2.92
N PRO A 102 -19.66 1.28 3.13
CA PRO A 102 -18.54 0.66 3.84
C PRO A 102 -17.22 0.99 3.15
N ARG A 103 -16.15 1.06 3.91
CA ARG A 103 -14.81 1.31 3.37
C ARG A 103 -14.38 0.16 2.46
N LEU A 104 -13.64 0.48 1.41
CA LEU A 104 -13.10 -0.56 0.52
C LEU A 104 -12.28 -1.59 1.28
N SER A 105 -11.40 -1.16 2.20
CA SER A 105 -10.62 -2.08 3.04
C SER A 105 -11.48 -3.05 3.83
N SER A 106 -12.61 -2.59 4.40
CA SER A 106 -13.56 -3.45 5.12
C SER A 106 -14.26 -4.43 4.18
N ILE A 107 -14.63 -4.01 2.98
CA ILE A 107 -15.26 -4.87 1.98
C ILE A 107 -14.27 -5.98 1.55
N PHE A 108 -13.03 -5.62 1.24
CA PHE A 108 -12.00 -6.60 0.85
C PHE A 108 -11.64 -7.55 2.00
N HIS A 109 -11.59 -7.05 3.24
CA HIS A 109 -11.41 -7.91 4.41
C HIS A 109 -12.57 -8.90 4.59
N LEU A 110 -13.82 -8.44 4.41
CA LEU A 110 -14.99 -9.31 4.44
C LEU A 110 -14.95 -10.36 3.33
N ALA A 111 -14.57 -9.97 2.12
CA ALA A 111 -14.43 -10.88 0.98
C ALA A 111 -13.37 -11.96 1.28
N GLN A 112 -12.22 -11.58 1.83
CA GLN A 112 -11.19 -12.53 2.29
C GLN A 112 -11.73 -13.49 3.36
N LYS A 113 -12.46 -12.99 4.36
CA LYS A 113 -13.07 -13.79 5.43
C LYS A 113 -14.11 -14.77 4.90
N LYS A 114 -14.92 -14.34 3.92
CA LYS A 114 -15.90 -15.19 3.22
C LYS A 114 -15.28 -16.12 2.17
N LYS A 115 -13.96 -16.01 1.94
CA LYS A 115 -13.21 -16.80 0.95
C LYS A 115 -13.71 -16.62 -0.47
N GLU A 116 -14.08 -15.37 -0.82
CA GLU A 116 -14.43 -15.02 -2.20
C GLU A 116 -13.28 -15.35 -3.17
N SER A 117 -13.62 -15.58 -4.42
CA SER A 117 -12.62 -15.96 -5.42
C SER A 117 -11.58 -14.84 -5.58
N ILE A 118 -10.30 -15.21 -5.39
CA ILE A 118 -9.18 -14.31 -5.69
C ILE A 118 -8.83 -14.31 -7.19
N LEU A 119 -9.26 -15.31 -7.95
CA LEU A 119 -9.14 -15.37 -9.40
C LEU A 119 -10.37 -14.69 -10.03
N ILE A 120 -10.12 -13.65 -10.79
CA ILE A 120 -11.13 -12.89 -11.54
C ILE A 120 -11.10 -13.38 -12.99
N ASP A 121 -12.13 -14.13 -13.35
CA ASP A 121 -12.29 -14.73 -14.69
C ASP A 121 -12.71 -13.65 -15.71
N LYS A 122 -12.01 -13.62 -16.85
CA LYS A 122 -12.29 -12.71 -17.97
C LYS A 122 -13.71 -12.74 -18.52
N LYS A 123 -14.47 -13.81 -18.26
CA LYS A 123 -15.87 -13.90 -18.70
C LYS A 123 -16.78 -12.85 -18.07
N TYR A 124 -16.40 -12.32 -16.93
CA TYR A 124 -17.25 -11.42 -16.12
C TYR A 124 -16.72 -9.99 -16.06
N VAL A 125 -15.58 -9.71 -16.70
CA VAL A 125 -14.94 -8.39 -16.71
C VAL A 125 -14.51 -8.05 -18.13
N GLU A 126 -14.66 -6.79 -18.51
CA GLU A 126 -14.18 -6.32 -19.80
C GLU A 126 -12.63 -6.30 -19.77
N GLU A 127 -12.01 -7.29 -20.41
CA GLU A 127 -10.55 -7.50 -20.46
C GLU A 127 -9.82 -6.21 -20.86
N GLU A 128 -10.26 -5.55 -21.95
CA GLU A 128 -9.62 -4.33 -22.45
C GLU A 128 -9.70 -3.17 -21.45
N GLN A 129 -10.76 -3.10 -20.64
CA GLN A 129 -10.90 -2.08 -19.60
C GLN A 129 -9.89 -2.29 -18.47
N ILE A 130 -9.75 -3.53 -17.98
CA ILE A 130 -8.77 -3.87 -16.95
C ILE A 130 -7.36 -3.62 -17.47
N LYS A 131 -7.04 -4.11 -18.66
CA LYS A 131 -5.75 -3.91 -19.31
C LYS A 131 -5.39 -2.44 -19.46
N ALA A 132 -6.33 -1.59 -19.86
CA ALA A 132 -6.15 -0.15 -19.95
C ALA A 132 -5.86 0.49 -18.58
N ILE A 133 -6.54 0.05 -17.52
CA ILE A 133 -6.28 0.55 -16.15
C ILE A 133 -4.84 0.24 -15.73
N PHE A 134 -4.39 -1.01 -15.87
CA PHE A 134 -3.01 -1.38 -15.53
C PHE A 134 -1.99 -0.59 -16.34
N HIS A 135 -2.18 -0.50 -17.65
CA HIS A 135 -1.28 0.26 -18.53
C HIS A 135 -1.20 1.74 -18.13
N ASN A 136 -2.35 2.37 -17.86
CA ASN A 136 -2.39 3.78 -17.46
C ASN A 136 -1.70 4.00 -16.12
N CYS A 137 -1.93 3.15 -15.12
CA CYS A 137 -1.25 3.26 -13.82
C CYS A 137 0.28 3.16 -13.96
N ILE A 138 0.78 2.20 -14.76
CA ILE A 138 2.21 2.04 -15.00
C ILE A 138 2.78 3.25 -15.75
N SER A 139 2.09 3.69 -16.82
CA SER A 139 2.50 4.86 -17.61
C SER A 139 2.56 6.14 -16.80
N GLU A 140 1.59 6.37 -15.90
CA GLU A 140 1.59 7.52 -15.00
C GLU A 140 2.75 7.47 -14.01
N THR A 141 3.04 6.27 -13.45
CA THR A 141 4.20 6.07 -12.56
C THR A 141 5.52 6.38 -13.28
N GLU A 142 5.69 5.89 -14.51
CA GLU A 142 6.91 6.10 -15.30
C GLU A 142 7.09 7.56 -15.72
N ASN A 143 6.03 8.23 -16.12
CA ASN A 143 6.06 9.64 -16.55
C ASN A 143 6.20 10.62 -15.38
N ASN A 144 5.71 10.28 -14.20
CA ASN A 144 5.81 11.05 -12.95
C ASN A 144 5.49 12.55 -13.11
N LYS A 145 4.43 12.87 -13.88
CA LYS A 145 3.98 14.25 -14.10
C LYS A 145 3.13 14.74 -12.92
N TYR A 146 2.96 16.06 -12.80
CA TYR A 146 2.10 16.64 -11.78
C TYR A 146 0.72 15.97 -11.77
N GLY A 147 0.28 15.48 -10.60
CA GLY A 147 -1.01 14.84 -10.40
C GLY A 147 -1.08 13.37 -10.86
N TYR A 148 0.05 12.74 -11.21
CA TYR A 148 0.11 11.33 -11.59
C TYR A 148 -0.52 10.41 -10.54
N ASP A 149 -0.27 10.68 -9.26
CA ASP A 149 -0.82 9.97 -8.11
C ASP A 149 -2.35 10.06 -8.06
N ILE A 150 -2.92 11.26 -8.30
CA ILE A 150 -4.38 11.48 -8.35
C ILE A 150 -5.02 10.64 -9.46
N ILE A 151 -4.39 10.61 -10.65
CA ILE A 151 -4.86 9.81 -11.78
C ILE A 151 -4.81 8.32 -11.43
N ILE A 152 -3.70 7.86 -10.85
CA ILE A 152 -3.54 6.46 -10.41
C ILE A 152 -4.62 6.11 -9.38
N PHE A 153 -4.87 6.92 -8.36
CA PHE A 153 -5.94 6.67 -7.39
C PHE A 153 -7.31 6.56 -8.07
N GLY A 154 -7.61 7.41 -9.05
CA GLY A 154 -8.85 7.31 -9.85
C GLY A 154 -8.98 5.95 -10.54
N HIS A 155 -7.92 5.45 -11.16
CA HIS A 155 -7.87 4.14 -11.79
C HIS A 155 -8.00 2.99 -10.77
N LEU A 156 -7.31 3.11 -9.62
CA LEU A 156 -7.40 2.12 -8.54
C LEU A 156 -8.81 2.02 -7.96
N TYR A 157 -9.48 3.15 -7.68
CA TYR A 157 -10.89 3.12 -7.24
C TYR A 157 -11.78 2.41 -8.26
N HIS A 158 -11.59 2.70 -9.55
CA HIS A 158 -12.36 2.05 -10.61
C HIS A 158 -12.13 0.52 -10.60
N LEU A 159 -10.87 0.07 -10.56
CA LEU A 159 -10.51 -1.35 -10.56
C LEU A 159 -11.07 -2.09 -9.34
N LEU A 160 -10.95 -1.49 -8.15
CA LEU A 160 -11.49 -2.08 -6.92
C LEU A 160 -13.01 -2.25 -6.97
N ILE A 161 -13.73 -1.29 -7.54
CA ILE A 161 -15.19 -1.40 -7.73
C ILE A 161 -15.55 -2.47 -8.74
N LEU A 162 -14.77 -2.65 -9.82
CA LEU A 162 -14.97 -3.75 -10.76
C LEU A 162 -14.83 -5.12 -10.07
N ILE A 163 -13.82 -5.29 -9.22
CA ILE A 163 -13.61 -6.51 -8.43
C ILE A 163 -14.81 -6.76 -7.49
N ILE A 164 -15.28 -5.75 -6.77
CA ILE A 164 -16.44 -5.88 -5.87
C ILE A 164 -17.70 -6.28 -6.66
N ARG A 165 -17.94 -5.66 -7.81
CA ARG A 165 -19.07 -6.00 -8.68
C ARG A 165 -18.96 -7.42 -9.22
N TYR A 166 -17.77 -7.87 -9.56
CA TYR A 166 -17.52 -9.26 -9.92
C TYR A 166 -17.96 -10.21 -8.80
N TRP A 167 -17.54 -9.97 -7.56
CA TRP A 167 -17.95 -10.77 -6.42
C TRP A 167 -19.47 -10.71 -6.18
N GLN A 168 -20.08 -9.54 -6.32
CA GLN A 168 -21.55 -9.41 -6.21
C GLN A 168 -22.28 -10.24 -7.25
N ASN A 169 -21.78 -10.29 -8.49
CA ASN A 169 -22.35 -11.13 -9.55
C ASN A 169 -22.21 -12.63 -9.26
N THR A 170 -21.26 -13.03 -8.41
CA THR A 170 -21.06 -14.42 -7.97
C THR A 170 -21.71 -14.72 -6.60
N GLY A 171 -22.47 -13.77 -6.04
CA GLY A 171 -23.27 -13.97 -4.83
C GLY A 171 -22.75 -13.28 -3.57
N PHE A 172 -21.66 -12.53 -3.65
CA PHE A 172 -21.17 -11.73 -2.52
C PHE A 172 -22.15 -10.61 -2.18
N THR A 173 -22.55 -10.55 -0.91
CA THR A 173 -23.45 -9.52 -0.42
C THR A 173 -22.75 -8.59 0.54
N ILE A 174 -22.96 -7.29 0.36
CA ILE A 174 -22.50 -6.24 1.26
C ILE A 174 -23.69 -5.90 2.16
N ASP A 175 -23.72 -6.45 3.38
CA ASP A 175 -24.76 -6.16 4.35
C ASP A 175 -24.26 -5.07 5.32
N ALA A 176 -24.98 -3.95 5.38
CA ALA A 176 -24.66 -2.84 6.29
C ALA A 176 -24.59 -3.27 7.77
N LYS A 177 -25.34 -4.29 8.18
CA LYS A 177 -25.29 -4.83 9.55
C LYS A 177 -23.97 -5.53 9.87
N THR A 178 -23.35 -6.16 8.87
CA THR A 178 -22.07 -6.87 9.04
C THR A 178 -20.90 -5.91 9.35
N PHE A 179 -21.02 -4.66 8.95
CA PHE A 179 -19.99 -3.65 9.16
C PHE A 179 -20.17 -2.83 10.43
N SER A 180 -21.40 -2.79 11.00
CA SER A 180 -21.70 -1.95 12.18
C SER A 180 -21.01 -2.40 13.46
N GLU A 181 -20.62 -3.66 13.57
CA GLU A 181 -19.93 -4.22 14.75
C GLU A 181 -18.40 -4.14 14.68
N GLU A 182 -17.81 -4.22 13.47
CA GLU A 182 -16.36 -4.16 13.28
C GLU A 182 -15.83 -2.75 12.93
N GLU A 183 -16.67 -1.86 12.39
CA GLU A 183 -16.32 -0.49 12.00
C GLU A 183 -16.35 0.54 13.13
N ASN A 184 -16.77 0.16 14.33
CA ASN A 184 -16.79 1.06 15.50
C ASN A 184 -15.39 1.49 15.97
N TYR A 185 -14.32 0.97 15.34
CA TYR A 185 -12.96 1.36 15.65
C TYR A 185 -12.38 2.17 14.51
N ASP A 186 -12.18 3.45 14.74
CA ASP A 186 -11.62 4.41 13.76
C ASP A 186 -10.14 4.19 13.43
N ILE A 187 -9.63 2.98 13.70
CA ILE A 187 -8.21 2.63 13.49
C ILE A 187 -7.78 2.73 12.03
N PHE A 188 -8.72 2.53 11.09
CA PHE A 188 -8.46 2.68 9.66
C PHE A 188 -8.46 4.15 9.19
N ASN A 189 -9.01 5.06 10.00
CA ASN A 189 -9.03 6.51 9.73
C ASN A 189 -7.99 7.28 10.52
N ILE A 190 -7.20 6.59 11.32
CA ILE A 190 -6.28 7.27 12.24
C ILE A 190 -5.08 7.89 11.51
N LEU A 191 -4.72 7.39 10.33
CA LEU A 191 -3.57 7.90 9.60
C LEU A 191 -3.69 9.37 9.20
N PRO A 192 -4.82 9.85 8.63
CA PRO A 192 -5.02 11.27 8.38
C PRO A 192 -4.94 12.12 9.66
N TYR A 193 -5.46 11.60 10.77
CA TYR A 193 -5.36 12.28 12.06
C TYR A 193 -3.88 12.41 12.48
N ILE A 194 -3.12 11.32 12.42
CA ILE A 194 -1.67 11.33 12.71
C ILE A 194 -0.94 12.33 11.80
N SER A 195 -1.17 12.27 10.49
CA SER A 195 -0.51 13.14 9.50
C SER A 195 -0.76 14.64 9.76
N ASN A 196 -1.99 14.99 10.14
CA ASN A 196 -2.39 16.38 10.39
C ASN A 196 -1.90 16.93 11.75
N HIS A 197 -1.37 16.05 12.64
CA HIS A 197 -0.96 16.42 13.99
C HIS A 197 0.50 16.06 14.29
N LEU A 198 1.32 15.83 13.24
CA LEU A 198 2.72 15.39 13.40
C LEU A 198 3.58 16.37 14.21
N ASP A 199 3.31 17.66 14.09
CA ASP A 199 3.96 18.76 14.79
C ASP A 199 3.62 18.82 16.29
N SER A 200 2.56 18.15 16.70
CA SER A 200 2.09 18.11 18.08
C SER A 200 2.73 16.97 18.88
N ASN A 201 2.54 17.03 20.22
CA ASN A 201 2.98 15.94 21.10
C ASN A 201 2.00 14.75 21.03
N LEU A 202 2.01 14.04 19.90
CA LEU A 202 1.18 12.86 19.70
C LEU A 202 1.59 11.74 20.67
N ARG A 203 0.68 11.36 21.55
CA ARG A 203 0.82 10.20 22.44
C ARG A 203 -0.06 9.06 21.92
N VAL A 204 0.49 7.87 21.81
CA VAL A 204 -0.25 6.69 21.34
C VAL A 204 -1.49 6.42 22.21
N ASN A 205 -1.44 6.76 23.50
CA ASN A 205 -2.60 6.66 24.39
C ASN A 205 -3.75 7.58 23.98
N ASP A 206 -3.45 8.82 23.58
CA ASP A 206 -4.47 9.79 23.17
C ASP A 206 -5.08 9.37 21.82
N ILE A 207 -4.25 8.84 20.93
CA ILE A 207 -4.69 8.25 19.66
C ILE A 207 -5.60 7.03 19.91
N ALA A 208 -5.23 6.13 20.80
CA ALA A 208 -6.04 4.97 21.16
C ALA A 208 -7.40 5.42 21.75
N ALA A 209 -7.38 6.41 22.64
CA ALA A 209 -8.60 6.97 23.22
C ALA A 209 -9.52 7.61 22.19
N SER A 210 -8.98 8.31 21.19
CA SER A 210 -9.77 8.89 20.09
C SER A 210 -10.47 7.84 19.24
N CYS A 211 -9.90 6.62 19.18
CA CYS A 211 -10.53 5.46 18.54
C CYS A 211 -11.49 4.70 19.48
N GLY A 212 -11.70 5.16 20.71
CA GLY A 212 -12.51 4.44 21.71
C GLY A 212 -11.88 3.12 22.21
N LEU A 213 -10.54 2.97 22.06
CA LEU A 213 -9.83 1.73 22.35
C LEU A 213 -8.90 1.85 23.55
N SER A 214 -8.67 0.73 24.26
CA SER A 214 -7.56 0.64 25.19
C SER A 214 -6.22 0.67 24.44
N TYR A 215 -5.18 1.20 25.09
CA TYR A 215 -3.83 1.22 24.51
C TYR A 215 -3.36 -0.16 24.00
N SER A 216 -3.54 -1.19 24.82
CA SER A 216 -3.06 -2.54 24.47
C SER A 216 -3.77 -3.12 23.24
N TYR A 217 -5.09 -2.93 23.16
CA TYR A 217 -5.86 -3.38 22.02
C TYR A 217 -5.51 -2.57 20.76
N PHE A 218 -5.44 -1.24 20.88
CA PHE A 218 -5.02 -0.35 19.79
C PHE A 218 -3.64 -0.72 19.25
N ALA A 219 -2.64 -0.85 20.13
CA ALA A 219 -1.27 -1.16 19.73
C ALA A 219 -1.18 -2.49 18.97
N LYS A 220 -1.87 -3.53 19.46
CA LYS A 220 -1.97 -4.82 18.79
C LYS A 220 -2.64 -4.69 17.42
N LYS A 221 -3.79 -4.03 17.37
CA LYS A 221 -4.58 -3.88 16.14
C LYS A 221 -3.88 -3.00 15.11
N PHE A 222 -3.21 -1.93 15.55
CA PHE A 222 -2.40 -1.08 14.68
C PHE A 222 -1.26 -1.86 14.03
N LEU A 223 -0.53 -2.67 14.83
CA LEU A 223 0.52 -3.54 14.31
C LEU A 223 -0.04 -4.59 13.32
N GLU A 224 -1.20 -5.17 13.61
CA GLU A 224 -1.87 -6.11 12.70
C GLU A 224 -2.26 -5.48 11.37
N VAL A 225 -2.72 -4.23 11.39
CA VAL A 225 -3.18 -3.52 10.18
C VAL A 225 -2.01 -2.95 9.39
N TYR A 226 -1.08 -2.25 10.05
CA TYR A 226 -0.05 -1.43 9.40
C TYR A 226 1.35 -2.05 9.43
N GLY A 227 1.54 -3.20 10.07
CA GLY A 227 2.80 -3.94 10.08
C GLY A 227 3.92 -3.36 10.94
N LYS A 228 3.68 -2.21 11.55
CA LYS A 228 4.61 -1.54 12.47
C LYS A 228 3.86 -0.91 13.65
N SER A 229 4.56 -0.63 14.73
CA SER A 229 3.92 0.04 15.87
C SER A 229 3.50 1.46 15.48
N CYS A 230 2.44 1.97 16.13
CA CYS A 230 1.97 3.34 15.92
C CYS A 230 3.08 4.38 16.21
N LYS A 231 3.95 4.11 17.19
CA LYS A 231 5.09 4.97 17.52
C LYS A 231 6.11 5.02 16.37
N GLU A 232 6.47 3.88 15.81
CA GLU A 232 7.36 3.79 14.64
C GLU A 232 6.74 4.49 13.44
N TYR A 233 5.45 4.31 13.21
CA TYR A 233 4.71 4.99 12.15
C TYR A 233 4.79 6.51 12.27
N ILE A 234 4.50 7.07 13.46
CA ILE A 234 4.60 8.52 13.71
C ILE A 234 6.01 9.04 13.45
N GLU A 235 7.02 8.29 13.89
CA GLU A 235 8.42 8.68 13.72
C GLU A 235 8.84 8.65 12.25
N ASP A 236 8.39 7.65 11.47
CA ASP A 236 8.62 7.58 10.02
C ASP A 236 7.98 8.78 9.31
N MET A 237 6.73 9.11 9.63
CA MET A 237 6.03 10.26 9.05
C MET A 237 6.73 11.59 9.36
N ARG A 238 7.28 11.74 10.56
CA ARG A 238 8.08 12.91 10.95
C ARG A 238 9.37 13.01 10.13
N ILE A 239 10.05 11.89 9.90
CA ILE A 239 11.24 11.84 9.05
C ILE A 239 10.89 12.20 7.61
N TYR A 240 9.79 11.64 7.07
CA TYR A 240 9.33 11.98 5.72
C TYR A 240 9.06 13.48 5.56
N LYS A 241 8.32 14.08 6.52
CA LYS A 241 8.09 15.52 6.52
C LYS A 241 9.39 16.33 6.62
N ALA A 242 10.37 15.83 7.38
CA ALA A 242 11.69 16.45 7.46
C ALA A 242 12.44 16.38 6.11
N GLU A 243 12.37 15.26 5.39
CA GLU A 243 12.94 15.13 4.03
C GLU A 243 12.34 16.15 3.07
N GLU A 244 11.02 16.25 3.05
CA GLU A 244 10.31 17.22 2.22
C GLU A 244 10.80 18.64 2.49
N LEU A 245 10.87 19.04 3.76
CA LEU A 245 11.37 20.35 4.15
C LEU A 245 12.86 20.57 3.83
N LEU A 246 13.69 19.53 3.94
CA LEU A 246 15.10 19.57 3.55
C LEU A 246 15.30 19.76 2.04
N LEU A 247 14.39 19.19 1.23
CA LEU A 247 14.46 19.26 -0.25
C LEU A 247 13.92 20.58 -0.81
N PHE A 248 12.87 21.12 -0.21
CA PHE A 248 12.12 22.21 -0.80
C PHE A 248 12.24 23.56 -0.06
N THR A 249 12.96 23.58 1.09
CA THR A 249 13.16 24.81 1.86
C THR A 249 14.60 24.97 2.33
N ASP A 250 14.98 26.21 2.67
CA ASP A 250 16.26 26.51 3.32
C ASP A 250 16.16 26.60 4.83
N PHE A 251 15.10 26.07 5.41
CA PHE A 251 14.88 26.08 6.87
C PHE A 251 16.03 25.40 7.60
N ASP A 252 16.42 25.97 8.73
CA ASP A 252 17.41 25.34 9.60
C ASP A 252 16.85 24.09 10.31
N LEU A 253 17.74 23.25 10.83
CA LEU A 253 17.34 21.97 11.44
C LEU A 253 16.54 22.17 12.74
N SER A 254 16.71 23.29 13.43
CA SER A 254 15.96 23.59 14.65
C SER A 254 14.50 23.87 14.30
N TYR A 255 14.28 24.67 13.28
CA TYR A 255 12.92 24.97 12.79
C TYR A 255 12.25 23.72 12.17
N ILE A 256 13.00 22.94 11.38
CA ILE A 256 12.50 21.66 10.85
C ILE A 256 12.08 20.72 12.00
N SER A 257 12.90 20.62 13.08
CA SER A 257 12.54 19.75 14.20
C SER A 257 11.22 20.15 14.86
N GLN A 258 10.94 21.45 14.96
CA GLN A 258 9.66 21.98 15.50
C GLN A 258 8.50 21.64 14.56
N LEU A 259 8.63 21.92 13.26
CA LEU A 259 7.57 21.68 12.27
C LEU A 259 7.22 20.19 12.09
N THR A 260 8.17 19.32 12.43
CA THR A 260 8.02 17.86 12.30
C THR A 260 7.72 17.17 13.61
N GLY A 261 7.60 17.91 14.73
CA GLY A 261 7.21 17.38 16.03
C GLY A 261 8.30 16.58 16.76
N PHE A 262 9.58 16.73 16.38
CA PHE A 262 10.69 16.24 17.19
C PHE A 262 10.91 17.14 18.41
N SER A 263 11.31 16.53 19.53
CA SER A 263 11.55 17.27 20.78
C SER A 263 12.64 18.35 20.63
N ASP A 264 13.63 18.07 19.79
CA ASP A 264 14.77 18.93 19.52
C ASP A 264 15.53 18.49 18.25
N CYS A 265 16.46 19.34 17.82
CA CYS A 265 17.32 19.08 16.66
C CYS A 265 18.17 17.80 16.79
N SER A 266 18.63 17.47 18.00
CA SER A 266 19.47 16.28 18.24
C SER A 266 18.67 15.01 18.04
N HIS A 267 17.40 15.00 18.49
CA HIS A 267 16.47 13.89 18.26
C HIS A 267 16.18 13.71 16.76
N LEU A 268 15.87 14.80 16.05
CA LEU A 268 15.72 14.77 14.59
C LEU A 268 16.94 14.15 13.89
N ILE A 269 18.16 14.65 14.20
CA ILE A 269 19.40 14.17 13.56
C ILE A 269 19.62 12.68 13.83
N LYS A 270 19.41 12.24 15.05
CA LYS A 270 19.58 10.83 15.45
C LYS A 270 18.59 9.94 14.72
N SER A 271 17.30 10.25 14.74
CA SER A 271 16.24 9.48 14.10
C SER A 271 16.40 9.46 12.59
N PHE A 272 16.74 10.60 11.99
CA PHE A 272 16.98 10.70 10.55
C PHE A 272 18.17 9.81 10.12
N LYS A 273 19.32 9.91 10.83
CA LYS A 273 20.49 9.08 10.54
C LYS A 273 20.20 7.59 10.72
N GLN A 274 19.40 7.21 11.71
CA GLN A 274 19.03 5.81 11.96
C GLN A 274 18.22 5.22 10.79
N ARG A 275 17.35 6.02 10.15
CA ARG A 275 16.47 5.55 9.07
C ARG A 275 17.07 5.71 7.68
N LYS A 276 17.87 6.76 7.46
CA LYS A 276 18.40 7.10 6.12
C LYS A 276 19.88 6.80 5.97
N ASN A 277 20.55 6.34 7.02
CA ASN A 277 22.00 6.09 7.09
C ASN A 277 22.89 7.32 6.83
N ILE A 278 22.32 8.50 6.65
CA ILE A 278 23.01 9.80 6.48
C ILE A 278 22.36 10.86 7.36
N THR A 279 23.09 11.93 7.64
CA THR A 279 22.54 13.04 8.42
C THR A 279 21.66 13.95 7.57
N PRO A 280 20.71 14.74 8.17
CA PRO A 280 19.90 15.71 7.44
C PRO A 280 20.73 16.69 6.61
N LYS A 281 21.87 17.14 7.14
CA LYS A 281 22.79 18.04 6.44
C LYS A 281 23.40 17.39 5.20
N GLN A 282 23.85 16.14 5.32
CA GLN A 282 24.37 15.36 4.19
C GLN A 282 23.28 15.14 3.13
N PHE A 283 22.07 14.79 3.56
CA PHE A 283 20.93 14.60 2.68
C PHE A 283 20.64 15.88 1.86
N ARG A 284 20.58 17.05 2.50
CA ARG A 284 20.40 18.35 1.81
C ARG A 284 21.53 18.63 0.81
N MET A 285 22.78 18.38 1.19
CA MET A 285 23.93 18.63 0.30
C MET A 285 23.91 17.75 -0.95
N LEU A 286 23.62 16.47 -0.82
CA LEU A 286 23.54 15.52 -1.93
C LEU A 286 22.48 15.93 -2.95
N ASN A 287 21.33 16.40 -2.49
CA ASN A 287 20.23 16.79 -3.37
C ASN A 287 20.42 18.17 -3.99
N ASN A 288 21.07 19.11 -3.32
CA ASN A 288 21.42 20.42 -3.90
C ASN A 288 22.49 20.31 -4.99
N THR A 289 23.42 19.36 -4.90
CA THR A 289 24.41 19.11 -5.98
C THR A 289 23.79 18.52 -7.23
N ASN A 290 22.69 17.80 -7.12
CA ASN A 290 21.95 17.25 -8.27
C ASN A 290 21.09 18.32 -8.98
N LYS A 291 20.54 19.29 -8.25
CA LYS A 291 19.81 20.43 -8.84
C LYS A 291 20.69 21.38 -9.68
N ASN A 292 22.00 21.44 -9.40
CA ASN A 292 22.94 22.30 -10.15
C ASN A 292 23.59 21.59 -11.36
N ARG A 293 23.21 20.35 -11.64
CA ARG A 293 23.71 19.54 -12.76
C ARG A 293 22.65 19.25 -13.84
N SER A 294 21.41 19.65 -13.61
CA SER A 294 20.30 19.63 -14.58
C SER A 294 20.01 21.06 -15.07
#